data_affa3b76347075c3965062973f6d2d6e
#
_entry.id   affa3b76347075c3965062973f6d2d6e
#
_cell.length_a   1.000
_cell.length_b   1.000
_cell.length_c   1.000
_cell.angle_alpha   90.00
_cell.angle_beta   90.00
_cell.angle_gamma   90.00
#
_symmetry.space_group_name_H-M   'P 1'
#
loop_
_entity.id
_entity.type
_entity.pdbx_description
1 polymer ?
#
loop_
_entity_poly.entity_id
_entity_poly.type
_entity_poly.pdbx_seq_one_letter_code
_entity_poly.pdbx_strand_id
1 'polypeptide(L)'
;MSNTGIIYGVNGPVIYLKGDNGFKISEMVYVGPEHLVGEIIGLKKGMTTVQVFEETTGLKPGDTVTGTGDAISVLLGPGIIHNIFDGIQRPLEEIAKASGKYISRGVSVDSLDTEKKWKTHITVKEGDVVGPGSIIAETQETDSILHKSMVPPNLTEATVIHAVPDGEYTILEPIVTIQFADGTTRDLALAQKWPIRIPRPTHKRFPASVPLVTGQRILDTLFPIAKGGTAAVPGGFGTGKTMTQHQIAKWSDADIIIYIGCGERGNEMTQVLEDFSKLIDPKSGNLMMDRTTLIANTSNMPVAAREASIYTGVTLAEYYRDMGYDVAIMADSTSRWAEALRELSGRLEEMPAEEGFPAYLASKLSAFYERAGMMQNLNGTEGSVSIIGAVSPQGGDFSEPVTQNTKRFVRCFWGLDKSLAYARHFPAIHWLTSYSEYLEDLTPWYREHVSPKFVADRNQLMAILNQESSLMEIVKLIGSDVLPDDQKLTLEIARVIRLGFLQQNAFHAEDTCVPMEKQFKMMETILYLYEKCRALINRVMPVSILKEGNNIFEKIISIKYDVANNQLEKFDQYKQDIDTFYDDIMK
;
A
#
# COMPACT_ATOMS: atom_id res chain seq x y z
N MET A 1 33.38 14.26 18.72
CA MET A 1 33.66 13.00 19.48
C MET A 1 32.35 12.26 19.54
N SER A 2 32.35 10.98 19.19
CA SER A 2 31.16 10.13 19.31
C SER A 2 30.84 9.91 20.79
N ASN A 3 29.56 10.09 21.15
CA ASN A 3 29.09 9.78 22.50
C ASN A 3 29.23 8.30 22.78
N THR A 4 29.61 7.92 23.99
CA THR A 4 29.74 6.52 24.40
C THR A 4 29.00 6.28 25.70
N GLY A 5 28.37 5.11 25.80
CA GLY A 5 27.69 4.66 27.00
C GLY A 5 28.06 3.21 27.32
N ILE A 6 27.76 2.77 28.54
CA ILE A 6 28.04 1.39 28.99
C ILE A 6 26.72 0.73 29.31
N ILE A 7 26.52 -0.49 28.82
CA ILE A 7 25.33 -1.29 29.09
C ILE A 7 25.24 -1.60 30.59
N TYR A 8 24.13 -1.22 31.18
CA TYR A 8 23.75 -1.53 32.56
C TYR A 8 22.86 -2.78 32.64
N GLY A 9 21.98 -2.95 31.69
CA GLY A 9 21.05 -4.08 31.64
C GLY A 9 20.53 -4.36 30.24
N VAL A 10 20.15 -5.61 30.01
CA VAL A 10 19.59 -6.12 28.74
C VAL A 10 18.25 -6.77 29.02
N ASN A 11 17.20 -6.36 28.30
CA ASN A 11 15.85 -6.94 28.37
C ASN A 11 15.31 -7.21 26.95
N GLY A 12 15.70 -8.36 26.37
CA GLY A 12 15.39 -8.67 24.98
C GLY A 12 15.97 -7.60 24.04
N PRO A 13 15.18 -7.02 23.13
CA PRO A 13 15.67 -6.02 22.19
C PRO A 13 15.92 -4.64 22.82
N VAL A 14 15.62 -4.47 24.12
CA VAL A 14 15.80 -3.21 24.84
C VAL A 14 17.00 -3.30 25.76
N ILE A 15 17.88 -2.31 25.70
CA ILE A 15 19.03 -2.18 26.58
C ILE A 15 19.00 -0.85 27.32
N TYR A 16 19.59 -0.85 28.49
CA TYR A 16 19.65 0.31 29.38
C TYR A 16 21.10 0.72 29.60
N LEU A 17 21.38 2.02 29.44
CA LEU A 17 22.67 2.62 29.76
C LEU A 17 22.50 3.52 30.98
N LYS A 18 23.43 3.47 31.91
CA LYS A 18 23.43 4.31 33.10
C LYS A 18 24.28 5.56 32.89
N GLY A 19 23.79 6.69 33.38
CA GLY A 19 24.50 7.98 33.29
C GLY A 19 23.93 8.90 32.19
N ASP A 20 24.43 10.11 32.18
CA ASP A 20 24.16 11.08 31.11
C ASP A 20 25.27 10.95 30.05
N ASN A 21 24.93 10.31 28.95
CA ASN A 21 25.88 9.93 27.92
C ASN A 21 25.89 10.89 26.72
N GLY A 22 25.07 11.97 26.77
CA GLY A 22 24.99 12.99 25.74
C GLY A 22 24.31 12.54 24.42
N PHE A 23 23.64 11.38 24.41
CA PHE A 23 22.88 10.91 23.27
C PHE A 23 21.63 11.74 23.01
N LYS A 24 21.11 11.67 21.78
CA LYS A 24 19.86 12.30 21.38
C LYS A 24 18.77 11.25 21.14
N ILE A 25 17.50 11.63 21.29
CA ILE A 25 16.37 10.78 20.92
C ILE A 25 16.43 10.51 19.42
N SER A 26 16.13 9.26 19.05
CA SER A 26 16.21 8.70 17.68
C SER A 26 17.63 8.64 17.09
N GLU A 27 18.67 8.87 17.89
CA GLU A 27 20.05 8.71 17.45
C GLU A 27 20.34 7.23 17.18
N MET A 28 20.94 6.95 16.03
CA MET A 28 21.47 5.63 15.68
C MET A 28 22.73 5.35 16.49
N VAL A 29 22.83 4.16 17.05
CA VAL A 29 23.96 3.73 17.86
C VAL A 29 24.44 2.34 17.42
N TYR A 30 25.72 2.06 17.69
CA TYR A 30 26.31 0.74 17.57
C TYR A 30 26.48 0.13 18.95
N VAL A 31 25.98 -1.10 19.13
CA VAL A 31 25.85 -1.76 20.42
C VAL A 31 26.76 -2.97 20.50
N GLY A 32 27.60 -3.00 21.54
CA GLY A 32 28.49 -4.13 21.86
C GLY A 32 29.65 -4.33 20.87
N PRO A 33 30.43 -5.41 21.06
CA PRO A 33 31.61 -5.68 20.24
C PRO A 33 31.30 -6.05 18.79
N GLU A 34 30.07 -6.51 18.52
CA GLU A 34 29.58 -6.87 17.17
C GLU A 34 28.96 -5.68 16.41
N HIS A 35 28.95 -4.50 17.02
CA HIS A 35 28.39 -3.28 16.43
C HIS A 35 26.93 -3.41 15.96
N LEU A 36 26.07 -4.06 16.78
CA LEU A 36 24.66 -4.21 16.47
C LEU A 36 23.99 -2.85 16.31
N VAL A 37 23.14 -2.69 15.30
CA VAL A 37 22.43 -1.42 15.05
C VAL A 37 21.33 -1.23 16.08
N GLY A 38 21.29 -0.04 16.69
CA GLY A 38 20.26 0.35 17.65
C GLY A 38 19.85 1.80 17.50
N GLU A 39 18.78 2.18 18.19
CA GLU A 39 18.20 3.52 18.23
C GLU A 39 17.94 3.94 19.67
N ILE A 40 18.27 5.17 20.01
CA ILE A 40 17.91 5.76 21.32
C ILE A 40 16.41 6.07 21.32
N ILE A 41 15.65 5.36 22.16
CA ILE A 41 14.19 5.53 22.23
C ILE A 41 13.71 6.23 23.50
N GLY A 42 14.58 6.41 24.49
CA GLY A 42 14.22 7.08 25.73
C GLY A 42 15.41 7.68 26.44
N LEU A 43 15.22 8.90 26.95
CA LEU A 43 16.15 9.60 27.82
C LEU A 43 15.43 9.99 29.10
N LYS A 44 15.81 9.37 30.21
CA LYS A 44 15.34 9.73 31.56
C LYS A 44 16.55 10.14 32.37
N LYS A 45 16.36 10.91 33.43
CA LYS A 45 17.45 11.36 34.30
C LYS A 45 18.29 10.17 34.77
N GLY A 46 19.54 10.11 34.34
CA GLY A 46 20.49 9.05 34.67
C GLY A 46 20.29 7.69 33.99
N MET A 47 19.40 7.60 32.99
CA MET A 47 19.14 6.37 32.26
C MET A 47 18.84 6.65 30.78
N THR A 48 19.54 5.99 29.88
CA THR A 48 19.29 5.99 28.43
C THR A 48 18.75 4.63 28.02
N THR A 49 17.68 4.61 27.24
CA THR A 49 17.05 3.38 26.73
C THR A 49 17.33 3.27 25.24
N VAL A 50 17.84 2.11 24.82
CA VAL A 50 18.19 1.80 23.44
C VAL A 50 17.35 0.61 22.97
N GLN A 51 16.81 0.71 21.77
CA GLN A 51 16.19 -0.38 21.06
C GLN A 51 17.16 -0.94 20.03
N VAL A 52 17.41 -2.25 20.05
CA VAL A 52 18.35 -2.92 19.14
C VAL A 52 17.58 -3.61 18.02
N PHE A 53 17.97 -3.42 16.78
CA PHE A 53 17.31 -3.97 15.59
C PHE A 53 17.75 -5.39 15.23
N GLU A 54 18.70 -5.92 15.98
CA GLU A 54 19.22 -7.27 15.81
C GLU A 54 19.06 -8.08 17.09
N GLU A 55 19.36 -9.38 17.02
CA GLU A 55 19.29 -10.25 18.19
C GLU A 55 20.37 -9.88 19.22
N THR A 56 19.94 -9.67 20.46
CA THR A 56 20.80 -9.19 21.56
C THR A 56 21.49 -10.31 22.37
N THR A 57 21.31 -11.57 21.96
CA THR A 57 21.95 -12.72 22.62
C THR A 57 23.47 -12.54 22.67
N GLY A 58 24.06 -12.64 23.84
CA GLY A 58 25.51 -12.46 24.05
C GLY A 58 25.92 -11.05 24.49
N LEU A 59 25.05 -10.03 24.36
CA LEU A 59 25.29 -8.74 25.00
C LEU A 59 25.22 -8.87 26.53
N LYS A 60 26.11 -8.15 27.20
CA LYS A 60 26.21 -8.19 28.68
C LYS A 60 26.41 -6.79 29.26
N PRO A 61 26.07 -6.59 30.52
CA PRO A 61 26.46 -5.39 31.24
C PRO A 61 28.00 -5.19 31.17
N GLY A 62 28.39 -3.94 30.91
CA GLY A 62 29.80 -3.59 30.68
C GLY A 62 30.19 -3.43 29.21
N ASP A 63 29.41 -3.95 28.27
CA ASP A 63 29.66 -3.72 26.84
C ASP A 63 29.40 -2.24 26.48
N THR A 64 30.07 -1.75 25.45
CA THR A 64 30.05 -0.34 25.05
C THR A 64 28.95 -0.08 23.98
N VAL A 65 28.31 1.07 24.07
CA VAL A 65 27.42 1.62 23.04
C VAL A 65 28.02 2.91 22.50
N THR A 66 28.13 3.03 21.19
CA THR A 66 28.74 4.18 20.51
C THR A 66 27.72 4.90 19.65
N GLY A 67 27.51 6.20 19.88
CA GLY A 67 26.62 7.04 19.09
C GLY A 67 27.21 7.43 17.74
N THR A 68 26.36 7.58 16.76
CA THR A 68 26.72 8.10 15.43
C THR A 68 26.56 9.61 15.32
N GLY A 69 25.78 10.22 16.21
CA GLY A 69 25.35 11.62 16.14
C GLY A 69 24.16 11.87 15.22
N ASP A 70 23.81 10.91 14.36
CA ASP A 70 22.74 11.01 13.36
C ASP A 70 21.56 10.12 13.76
N ALA A 71 20.36 10.52 13.37
CA ALA A 71 19.15 9.70 13.52
C ALA A 71 19.19 8.46 12.60
N ILE A 72 18.45 7.40 12.98
CA ILE A 72 18.31 6.25 12.10
C ILE A 72 17.71 6.68 10.77
N SER A 73 18.41 6.41 9.69
CA SER A 73 18.15 6.95 8.35
C SER A 73 18.26 5.88 7.30
N VAL A 74 17.56 6.09 6.20
CA VAL A 74 17.70 5.32 4.95
C VAL A 74 18.57 6.07 3.97
N LEU A 75 19.27 5.34 3.11
CA LEU A 75 20.00 5.88 1.97
C LEU A 75 19.05 5.92 0.76
N LEU A 76 18.82 7.11 0.24
CA LEU A 76 17.89 7.38 -0.86
C LEU A 76 18.69 7.72 -2.12
N GLY A 77 18.64 6.87 -3.11
CA GLY A 77 19.40 7.00 -4.36
C GLY A 77 18.98 5.94 -5.38
N PRO A 78 19.57 5.94 -6.58
CA PRO A 78 19.30 4.90 -7.57
C PRO A 78 19.77 3.53 -7.06
N GLY A 79 18.98 2.49 -7.35
CA GLY A 79 19.20 1.11 -6.88
C GLY A 79 18.25 0.67 -5.77
N ILE A 80 17.26 1.49 -5.39
CA ILE A 80 16.19 1.10 -4.47
C ILE A 80 15.19 0.19 -5.18
N ILE A 81 14.76 0.55 -6.39
CA ILE A 81 13.83 -0.26 -7.17
C ILE A 81 14.50 -1.57 -7.58
N HIS A 82 13.70 -2.63 -7.70
CA HIS A 82 14.15 -3.99 -7.98
C HIS A 82 14.91 -4.67 -6.82
N ASN A 83 14.98 -4.04 -5.66
CA ASN A 83 15.71 -4.55 -4.50
C ASN A 83 14.76 -5.09 -3.42
N ILE A 84 15.33 -5.93 -2.54
CA ILE A 84 14.65 -6.53 -1.40
C ILE A 84 15.44 -6.19 -0.15
N PHE A 85 14.82 -5.42 0.73
CA PHE A 85 15.45 -4.97 1.96
C PHE A 85 14.83 -5.65 3.19
N ASP A 86 15.60 -5.67 4.27
CA ASP A 86 15.03 -5.91 5.60
C ASP A 86 14.41 -4.63 6.20
N GLY A 87 13.98 -4.70 7.46
CA GLY A 87 13.30 -3.58 8.13
C GLY A 87 14.13 -2.30 8.32
N ILE A 88 15.44 -2.36 8.18
CA ILE A 88 16.36 -1.22 8.32
C ILE A 88 17.17 -0.95 7.04
N GLN A 89 16.61 -1.33 5.89
CA GLN A 89 17.20 -1.13 4.56
C GLN A 89 18.53 -1.87 4.32
N ARG A 90 18.72 -3.06 4.87
CA ARG A 90 19.84 -3.92 4.46
C ARG A 90 19.37 -4.82 3.31
N PRO A 91 20.08 -4.87 2.16
CA PRO A 91 19.72 -5.74 1.03
C PRO A 91 19.86 -7.22 1.43
N LEU A 92 18.78 -7.99 1.30
CA LEU A 92 18.78 -9.40 1.71
C LEU A 92 19.71 -10.26 0.87
N GLU A 93 19.89 -9.94 -0.41
CA GLU A 93 20.83 -10.65 -1.28
C GLU A 93 22.28 -10.45 -0.84
N GLU A 94 22.65 -9.24 -0.46
CA GLU A 94 24.01 -8.93 0.04
C GLU A 94 24.25 -9.57 1.41
N ILE A 95 23.23 -9.56 2.29
CA ILE A 95 23.32 -10.31 3.56
C ILE A 95 23.53 -11.80 3.29
N ALA A 96 22.82 -12.40 2.34
CA ALA A 96 22.96 -13.81 1.98
C ALA A 96 24.36 -14.14 1.41
N LYS A 97 24.94 -13.22 0.62
CA LYS A 97 26.32 -13.36 0.14
C LYS A 97 27.35 -13.29 1.27
N ALA A 98 27.13 -12.38 2.24
CA ALA A 98 28.06 -12.16 3.35
C ALA A 98 27.98 -13.23 4.45
N SER A 99 26.79 -13.73 4.77
CA SER A 99 26.53 -14.61 5.92
C SER A 99 25.93 -15.97 5.58
N GLY A 100 25.65 -16.26 4.30
CA GLY A 100 25.06 -17.53 3.85
C GLY A 100 23.56 -17.61 4.13
N LYS A 101 23.09 -18.83 4.49
CA LYS A 101 21.64 -19.09 4.66
C LYS A 101 20.99 -18.45 5.90
N TYR A 102 21.81 -18.00 6.86
CA TYR A 102 21.33 -17.40 8.11
C TYR A 102 21.89 -15.99 8.24
N ILE A 103 21.06 -15.08 8.70
CA ILE A 103 21.48 -13.70 8.99
C ILE A 103 22.35 -13.74 10.24
N SER A 104 23.65 -13.51 10.09
CA SER A 104 24.57 -13.38 11.22
C SER A 104 24.43 -12.00 11.86
N ARG A 105 24.62 -11.93 13.18
CA ARG A 105 24.59 -10.67 13.93
C ARG A 105 25.75 -9.77 13.52
N GLY A 106 25.50 -8.45 13.52
CA GLY A 106 26.52 -7.46 13.21
C GLY A 106 26.98 -7.46 11.75
N VAL A 107 26.24 -8.12 10.84
CA VAL A 107 26.56 -8.06 9.41
C VAL A 107 26.34 -6.63 8.92
N SER A 108 27.42 -5.98 8.56
CA SER A 108 27.41 -4.66 7.91
C SER A 108 27.46 -4.85 6.41
N VAL A 109 26.40 -4.42 5.75
CA VAL A 109 26.30 -4.34 4.28
C VAL A 109 25.81 -2.95 3.90
N ASP A 110 26.27 -2.44 2.79
CA ASP A 110 25.79 -1.16 2.27
C ASP A 110 24.32 -1.30 1.85
N SER A 111 23.51 -0.29 2.17
CA SER A 111 22.08 -0.27 1.84
C SER A 111 21.82 -0.24 0.34
N LEU A 112 22.73 0.36 -0.43
CA LEU A 112 22.71 0.40 -1.89
C LEU A 112 24.12 0.08 -2.41
N ASP A 113 24.21 -0.41 -3.64
CA ASP A 113 25.48 -0.67 -4.30
C ASP A 113 26.27 0.62 -4.51
N THR A 114 27.35 0.79 -3.75
CA THR A 114 28.19 1.99 -3.75
C THR A 114 29.27 1.96 -4.84
N GLU A 115 29.50 0.81 -5.49
CA GLU A 115 30.51 0.66 -6.53
C GLU A 115 29.90 0.75 -7.94
N LYS A 116 28.63 0.46 -8.08
CA LYS A 116 27.92 0.54 -9.35
C LYS A 116 27.93 1.96 -9.90
N LYS A 117 28.35 2.10 -11.15
CA LYS A 117 28.28 3.36 -11.88
C LYS A 117 26.98 3.49 -12.65
N TRP A 118 26.37 4.67 -12.53
CA TRP A 118 25.12 5.01 -13.15
C TRP A 118 25.34 6.07 -14.23
N LYS A 119 24.81 5.82 -15.41
CA LYS A 119 24.78 6.83 -16.48
C LYS A 119 23.86 7.96 -16.07
N THR A 120 24.43 9.14 -15.88
CA THR A 120 23.78 10.29 -15.24
C THR A 120 23.79 11.50 -16.17
N HIS A 121 22.65 12.13 -16.29
CA HIS A 121 22.49 13.43 -16.93
C HIS A 121 22.39 14.51 -15.84
N ILE A 122 23.25 15.51 -15.89
CA ILE A 122 23.26 16.61 -14.92
C ILE A 122 22.34 17.73 -15.41
N THR A 123 21.36 18.11 -14.59
CA THR A 123 20.29 19.04 -14.98
C THR A 123 20.59 20.49 -14.61
N VAL A 124 21.63 20.74 -13.80
CA VAL A 124 21.99 22.07 -13.29
C VAL A 124 23.37 22.50 -13.82
N LYS A 125 23.62 23.82 -13.82
CA LYS A 125 24.87 24.43 -14.28
C LYS A 125 25.43 25.35 -13.21
N GLU A 126 26.72 25.63 -13.30
CA GLU A 126 27.36 26.63 -12.46
C GLU A 126 26.66 28.00 -12.56
N GLY A 127 26.35 28.61 -11.42
CA GLY A 127 25.59 29.85 -11.31
C GLY A 127 24.09 29.66 -11.11
N ASP A 128 23.54 28.48 -11.29
CA ASP A 128 22.13 28.22 -11.02
C ASP A 128 21.84 28.31 -9.52
N VAL A 129 20.65 28.83 -9.19
CA VAL A 129 20.14 28.85 -7.82
C VAL A 129 19.25 27.65 -7.62
N VAL A 130 19.57 26.83 -6.62
CA VAL A 130 18.84 25.62 -6.26
C VAL A 130 18.32 25.68 -4.83
N GLY A 131 17.12 25.19 -4.62
CA GLY A 131 16.50 25.13 -3.30
C GLY A 131 16.17 23.69 -2.90
N PRO A 132 15.55 23.50 -1.73
CA PRO A 132 15.11 22.19 -1.25
C PRO A 132 14.28 21.46 -2.30
N GLY A 133 14.63 20.20 -2.59
CA GLY A 133 13.93 19.37 -3.57
C GLY A 133 14.24 19.67 -5.05
N SER A 134 15.05 20.68 -5.39
CA SER A 134 15.46 20.93 -6.78
C SER A 134 16.15 19.72 -7.37
N ILE A 135 15.77 19.34 -8.60
CA ILE A 135 16.35 18.20 -9.32
C ILE A 135 17.72 18.64 -9.83
N ILE A 136 18.76 17.85 -9.53
CA ILE A 136 20.15 18.13 -9.91
C ILE A 136 20.70 17.15 -10.94
N ALA A 137 20.12 15.96 -11.02
CA ALA A 137 20.55 14.92 -11.95
C ALA A 137 19.42 13.92 -12.24
N GLU A 138 19.48 13.30 -13.41
CA GLU A 138 18.57 12.24 -13.83
C GLU A 138 19.37 10.98 -14.20
N THR A 139 18.85 9.81 -13.78
CA THR A 139 19.51 8.51 -13.95
C THR A 139 18.45 7.45 -14.27
N GLN A 140 18.63 6.69 -15.36
CA GLN A 140 17.72 5.56 -15.64
C GLN A 140 17.99 4.45 -14.64
N GLU A 141 17.10 4.28 -13.66
CA GLU A 141 17.24 3.30 -12.59
C GLU A 141 16.83 1.90 -13.06
N THR A 142 15.66 1.81 -13.70
CA THR A 142 15.16 0.61 -14.39
C THR A 142 14.59 1.02 -15.74
N ASP A 143 14.19 0.08 -16.57
CA ASP A 143 13.57 0.38 -17.87
C ASP A 143 12.28 1.20 -17.74
N SER A 144 11.62 1.13 -16.59
CA SER A 144 10.36 1.82 -16.31
C SER A 144 10.53 3.11 -15.50
N ILE A 145 11.62 3.28 -14.75
CA ILE A 145 11.77 4.35 -13.75
C ILE A 145 12.98 5.22 -14.04
N LEU A 146 12.73 6.51 -14.28
CA LEU A 146 13.74 7.55 -14.33
C LEU A 146 13.92 8.14 -12.93
N HIS A 147 15.05 7.84 -12.30
CA HIS A 147 15.41 8.38 -11.01
C HIS A 147 15.85 9.85 -11.14
N LYS A 148 15.36 10.70 -10.23
CA LYS A 148 15.70 12.12 -10.16
C LYS A 148 16.38 12.41 -8.84
N SER A 149 17.67 12.67 -8.87
CA SER A 149 18.43 13.09 -7.68
C SER A 149 18.13 14.54 -7.34
N MET A 150 17.89 14.84 -6.08
CA MET A 150 17.37 16.11 -5.62
C MET A 150 18.24 16.70 -4.50
N VAL A 151 18.21 18.01 -4.38
CA VAL A 151 18.73 18.71 -3.20
C VAL A 151 17.97 18.23 -1.97
N PRO A 152 18.66 17.78 -0.89
CA PRO A 152 18.00 17.36 0.33
C PRO A 152 17.04 18.40 0.89
N PRO A 153 15.83 18.01 1.34
CA PRO A 153 14.79 18.95 1.78
C PRO A 153 15.14 19.77 3.02
N ASN A 154 16.13 19.36 3.79
CA ASN A 154 16.61 20.04 4.99
C ASN A 154 17.66 21.12 4.73
N LEU A 155 18.02 21.36 3.46
CA LEU A 155 18.92 22.42 3.07
C LEU A 155 18.15 23.69 2.70
N THR A 156 18.82 24.81 2.75
CA THR A 156 18.29 26.11 2.30
C THR A 156 18.70 26.39 0.85
N GLU A 157 18.18 27.46 0.28
CA GLU A 157 18.58 27.93 -1.05
C GLU A 157 20.08 28.18 -1.12
N ALA A 158 20.70 27.77 -2.24
CA ALA A 158 22.14 27.88 -2.46
C ALA A 158 22.43 28.05 -3.96
N THR A 159 23.65 28.49 -4.28
CA THR A 159 24.11 28.63 -5.67
C THR A 159 25.04 27.47 -6.05
N VAL A 160 24.87 26.92 -7.22
CA VAL A 160 25.74 25.88 -7.79
C VAL A 160 27.08 26.54 -8.17
N ILE A 161 28.16 26.12 -7.52
CA ILE A 161 29.51 26.61 -7.81
C ILE A 161 30.33 25.66 -8.66
N HIS A 162 29.94 24.37 -8.69
CA HIS A 162 30.54 23.36 -9.55
C HIS A 162 29.51 22.28 -9.87
N ALA A 163 29.49 21.85 -11.14
CA ALA A 163 28.71 20.70 -11.62
C ALA A 163 29.56 19.88 -12.58
N VAL A 164 29.61 18.57 -12.39
CA VAL A 164 30.33 17.66 -13.29
C VAL A 164 29.61 17.53 -14.62
N PRO A 165 30.29 17.15 -15.71
CA PRO A 165 29.63 16.87 -16.99
C PRO A 165 28.77 15.59 -16.91
N ASP A 166 27.92 15.37 -17.91
CA ASP A 166 27.21 14.09 -18.07
C ASP A 166 28.23 12.95 -18.14
N GLY A 167 27.95 11.86 -17.44
CA GLY A 167 28.89 10.75 -17.33
C GLY A 167 28.37 9.59 -16.51
N GLU A 168 29.27 8.73 -16.10
CA GLU A 168 29.00 7.59 -15.23
C GLU A 168 29.57 7.82 -13.83
N TYR A 169 28.70 7.87 -12.82
CA TYR A 169 29.05 8.16 -11.46
C TYR A 169 28.48 7.12 -10.50
N THR A 170 29.19 6.89 -9.39
CA THR A 170 28.67 6.11 -8.28
C THR A 170 27.69 6.96 -7.46
N ILE A 171 26.91 6.32 -6.59
CA ILE A 171 25.87 7.02 -5.81
C ILE A 171 26.44 7.97 -4.74
N LEU A 172 27.70 7.82 -4.36
CA LEU A 172 28.38 8.63 -3.32
C LEU A 172 29.36 9.65 -3.88
N GLU A 173 29.73 9.56 -5.16
CA GLU A 173 30.61 10.55 -5.80
C GLU A 173 29.95 11.93 -5.83
N PRO A 174 30.65 13.00 -5.41
CA PRO A 174 30.17 14.36 -5.55
C PRO A 174 29.90 14.71 -7.02
N ILE A 175 28.69 15.13 -7.35
CA ILE A 175 28.30 15.51 -8.72
C ILE A 175 28.02 17.02 -8.83
N VAL A 176 27.57 17.65 -7.75
CA VAL A 176 27.27 19.09 -7.69
C VAL A 176 27.76 19.63 -6.36
N THR A 177 28.48 20.76 -6.40
CA THR A 177 28.86 21.51 -5.19
C THR A 177 28.05 22.79 -5.14
N ILE A 178 27.39 23.04 -4.02
CA ILE A 178 26.56 24.22 -3.77
C ILE A 178 27.20 25.10 -2.68
N GLN A 179 26.97 26.40 -2.79
CA GLN A 179 27.41 27.39 -1.80
C GLN A 179 26.19 28.13 -1.23
N PHE A 180 26.12 28.16 0.09
CA PHE A 180 25.08 28.89 0.83
C PHE A 180 25.43 30.39 0.96
N ALA A 181 24.45 31.19 1.38
CA ALA A 181 24.61 32.63 1.56
C ALA A 181 25.69 33.01 2.61
N ASP A 182 25.97 32.13 3.57
CA ASP A 182 27.02 32.29 4.57
C ASP A 182 28.44 31.97 4.06
N GLY A 183 28.56 31.56 2.78
CA GLY A 183 29.81 31.17 2.15
C GLY A 183 30.22 29.69 2.39
N THR A 184 29.51 28.96 3.22
CA THR A 184 29.75 27.51 3.39
C THR A 184 29.41 26.74 2.13
N THR A 185 30.12 25.66 1.88
CA THR A 185 29.88 24.80 0.70
C THR A 185 29.46 23.38 1.11
N ARG A 186 28.71 22.73 0.22
CA ARG A 186 28.33 21.33 0.41
C ARG A 186 28.33 20.58 -0.92
N ASP A 187 28.92 19.39 -0.89
CA ASP A 187 28.87 18.47 -2.01
C ASP A 187 27.58 17.66 -1.96
N LEU A 188 26.96 17.51 -3.14
CA LEU A 188 25.77 16.67 -3.36
C LEU A 188 26.15 15.53 -4.29
N ALA A 189 25.63 14.33 -3.97
CA ALA A 189 25.79 13.11 -4.72
C ALA A 189 24.44 12.62 -5.26
N LEU A 190 24.43 11.51 -5.98
CA LEU A 190 23.17 10.89 -6.44
C LEU A 190 22.31 10.41 -5.26
N ALA A 191 22.92 9.98 -4.16
CA ALA A 191 22.22 9.53 -2.97
C ALA A 191 22.23 10.56 -1.85
N GLN A 192 21.20 10.50 -1.00
CA GLN A 192 21.05 11.30 0.20
C GLN A 192 20.51 10.45 1.36
N LYS A 193 20.86 10.81 2.60
CA LYS A 193 20.30 10.18 3.80
C LYS A 193 19.05 10.94 4.27
N TRP A 194 18.04 10.20 4.74
CA TRP A 194 16.86 10.77 5.36
C TRP A 194 16.41 9.95 6.58
N PRO A 195 16.07 10.61 7.72
CA PRO A 195 15.58 9.92 8.91
C PRO A 195 14.22 9.29 8.68
N ILE A 196 14.06 8.00 9.00
CA ILE A 196 12.81 7.26 8.73
C ILE A 196 11.62 7.75 9.55
N ARG A 197 11.87 8.32 10.73
CA ARG A 197 10.83 8.82 11.65
C ARG A 197 10.24 10.16 11.23
N ILE A 198 10.91 10.88 10.33
CA ILE A 198 10.53 12.24 9.91
C ILE A 198 9.91 12.18 8.51
N PRO A 199 8.63 12.60 8.35
CA PRO A 199 8.02 12.73 7.03
C PRO A 199 8.84 13.68 6.14
N ARG A 200 8.92 13.35 4.84
CA ARG A 200 9.56 14.27 3.88
C ARG A 200 8.63 15.45 3.61
N PRO A 201 9.14 16.70 3.71
CA PRO A 201 8.33 17.88 3.56
C PRO A 201 7.83 18.06 2.13
N THR A 202 6.68 18.68 1.99
CA THR A 202 6.05 19.02 0.71
C THR A 202 5.61 20.48 0.74
N HIS A 203 5.36 21.05 -0.44
CA HIS A 203 4.89 22.44 -0.52
C HIS A 203 3.42 22.54 -0.13
N LYS A 204 2.57 21.66 -0.69
CA LYS A 204 1.13 21.69 -0.47
C LYS A 204 0.51 20.28 -0.60
N ARG A 205 -0.52 20.03 0.20
CA ARG A 205 -1.37 18.84 0.05
C ARG A 205 -2.59 19.19 -0.80
N PHE A 206 -2.88 18.36 -1.81
CA PHE A 206 -4.07 18.49 -2.63
C PHE A 206 -5.21 17.60 -2.13
N PRO A 207 -6.47 17.96 -2.44
CA PRO A 207 -7.58 17.03 -2.31
C PRO A 207 -7.36 15.79 -3.19
N ALA A 208 -7.80 14.65 -2.70
CA ALA A 208 -7.76 13.39 -3.45
C ALA A 208 -8.89 13.36 -4.48
N SER A 209 -8.62 13.75 -5.71
CA SER A 209 -9.62 13.96 -6.78
C SER A 209 -9.49 12.98 -7.95
N VAL A 210 -8.48 12.13 -7.96
CA VAL A 210 -8.22 11.15 -9.02
C VAL A 210 -8.24 9.75 -8.42
N PRO A 211 -9.01 8.79 -8.95
CA PRO A 211 -9.03 7.43 -8.43
C PRO A 211 -7.70 6.70 -8.70
N LEU A 212 -7.30 5.86 -7.76
CA LEU A 212 -6.32 4.80 -8.01
C LEU A 212 -7.09 3.62 -8.60
N VAL A 213 -7.00 3.45 -9.91
CA VAL A 213 -7.69 2.36 -10.61
C VAL A 213 -6.98 1.05 -10.36
N THR A 214 -7.70 0.06 -9.85
CA THR A 214 -7.14 -1.23 -9.43
C THR A 214 -7.44 -2.38 -10.40
N GLY A 215 -8.36 -2.18 -11.34
CA GLY A 215 -8.86 -3.24 -12.21
C GLY A 215 -9.80 -4.23 -11.50
N GLN A 216 -10.08 -4.02 -10.21
CA GLN A 216 -11.01 -4.83 -9.42
C GLN A 216 -12.37 -4.14 -9.36
N ARG A 217 -13.40 -4.77 -9.96
CA ARG A 217 -14.75 -4.15 -10.10
C ARG A 217 -15.32 -3.66 -8.79
N ILE A 218 -15.27 -4.48 -7.74
CA ILE A 218 -15.84 -4.11 -6.44
C ILE A 218 -15.14 -2.90 -5.82
N LEU A 219 -13.83 -2.75 -6.04
CA LEU A 219 -13.07 -1.62 -5.54
C LEU A 219 -13.34 -0.38 -6.39
N ASP A 220 -13.09 -0.46 -7.68
CA ASP A 220 -13.12 0.70 -8.57
C ASP A 220 -14.52 1.33 -8.68
N THR A 221 -15.58 0.51 -8.53
CA THR A 221 -16.97 0.99 -8.66
C THR A 221 -17.65 1.24 -7.32
N LEU A 222 -17.62 0.27 -6.40
CA LEU A 222 -18.37 0.39 -5.16
C LEU A 222 -17.60 1.11 -4.05
N PHE A 223 -16.30 0.84 -3.92
CA PHE A 223 -15.47 1.33 -2.81
C PHE A 223 -14.14 1.91 -3.29
N PRO A 224 -14.17 2.93 -4.16
CA PRO A 224 -12.95 3.44 -4.77
C PRO A 224 -12.02 4.08 -3.76
N ILE A 225 -10.71 3.92 -4.02
CA ILE A 225 -9.64 4.67 -3.36
C ILE A 225 -9.12 5.74 -4.32
N ALA A 226 -8.74 6.88 -3.77
CA ALA A 226 -8.08 7.92 -4.55
C ALA A 226 -6.55 7.75 -4.54
N LYS A 227 -5.87 8.28 -5.54
CA LYS A 227 -4.41 8.47 -5.50
C LYS A 227 -4.06 9.38 -4.32
N GLY A 228 -3.12 8.94 -3.51
CA GLY A 228 -2.85 9.57 -2.22
C GLY A 228 -3.84 9.21 -1.11
N GLY A 229 -4.70 8.24 -1.34
CA GLY A 229 -5.70 7.78 -0.38
C GLY A 229 -5.18 6.72 0.60
N THR A 230 -6.03 6.41 1.57
CA THR A 230 -5.77 5.41 2.61
C THR A 230 -6.86 4.35 2.60
N ALA A 231 -6.48 3.08 2.64
CA ALA A 231 -7.40 1.96 2.72
C ALA A 231 -6.92 0.91 3.72
N ALA A 232 -7.87 0.24 4.37
CA ALA A 232 -7.61 -0.94 5.16
C ALA A 232 -8.29 -2.16 4.52
N VAL A 233 -7.59 -3.29 4.57
CA VAL A 233 -8.08 -4.61 4.15
C VAL A 233 -8.11 -5.54 5.36
N PRO A 234 -9.12 -5.41 6.23
CA PRO A 234 -9.23 -6.28 7.38
C PRO A 234 -9.88 -7.62 7.00
N GLY A 235 -9.36 -8.69 7.56
CA GLY A 235 -9.92 -10.02 7.37
C GLY A 235 -9.23 -11.09 8.20
N GLY A 236 -9.97 -12.10 8.57
CA GLY A 236 -9.44 -13.28 9.26
C GLY A 236 -8.45 -14.07 8.39
N PHE A 237 -7.86 -15.10 8.97
CA PHE A 237 -6.99 -16.00 8.24
C PHE A 237 -7.76 -16.72 7.11
N GLY A 238 -7.14 -16.83 5.93
CA GLY A 238 -7.71 -17.51 4.77
C GLY A 238 -8.78 -16.73 3.99
N THR A 239 -9.04 -15.46 4.30
CA THR A 239 -10.02 -14.64 3.58
C THR A 239 -9.46 -13.96 2.33
N GLY A 240 -8.17 -14.10 2.05
CA GLY A 240 -7.54 -13.60 0.83
C GLY A 240 -6.97 -12.18 0.93
N LYS A 241 -6.56 -11.70 2.13
CA LYS A 241 -5.91 -10.39 2.32
C LYS A 241 -4.71 -10.19 1.40
N THR A 242 -3.74 -11.07 1.51
CA THR A 242 -2.50 -11.02 0.72
C THR A 242 -2.80 -11.08 -0.77
N MET A 243 -3.72 -11.97 -1.20
CA MET A 243 -4.14 -12.04 -2.62
C MET A 243 -4.80 -10.76 -3.10
N THR A 244 -5.62 -10.12 -2.28
CA THR A 244 -6.23 -8.82 -2.63
C THR A 244 -5.16 -7.75 -2.83
N GLN A 245 -4.19 -7.65 -1.92
CA GLN A 245 -3.08 -6.71 -2.05
C GLN A 245 -2.19 -7.02 -3.26
N HIS A 246 -1.92 -8.30 -3.56
CA HIS A 246 -1.18 -8.70 -4.76
C HIS A 246 -1.90 -8.30 -6.04
N GLN A 247 -3.21 -8.48 -6.11
CA GLN A 247 -3.99 -8.07 -7.27
C GLN A 247 -3.95 -6.54 -7.45
N ILE A 248 -4.06 -5.78 -6.38
CA ILE A 248 -3.94 -4.32 -6.42
C ILE A 248 -2.53 -3.91 -6.83
N ALA A 249 -1.49 -4.49 -6.24
CA ALA A 249 -0.10 -4.21 -6.60
C ALA A 249 0.18 -4.47 -8.08
N LYS A 250 -0.31 -5.60 -8.59
CA LYS A 250 -0.10 -6.03 -9.97
C LYS A 250 -0.81 -5.14 -11.00
N TRP A 251 -2.05 -4.76 -10.73
CA TRP A 251 -2.93 -4.19 -11.74
C TRP A 251 -3.24 -2.71 -11.54
N SER A 252 -2.93 -2.13 -10.37
CA SER A 252 -3.19 -0.72 -10.13
C SER A 252 -2.42 0.19 -11.08
N ASP A 253 -2.95 1.38 -11.30
CA ASP A 253 -2.34 2.39 -12.15
C ASP A 253 -1.27 3.24 -11.42
N ALA A 254 -0.83 2.82 -10.24
CA ALA A 254 0.35 3.36 -9.59
C ALA A 254 1.62 3.16 -10.44
N ASP A 255 2.55 4.11 -10.38
CA ASP A 255 3.82 4.02 -11.10
C ASP A 255 4.80 3.12 -10.38
N ILE A 256 4.83 3.18 -9.05
CA ILE A 256 5.76 2.43 -8.19
C ILE A 256 4.99 1.75 -7.08
N ILE A 257 5.40 0.52 -6.76
CA ILE A 257 4.87 -0.28 -5.67
C ILE A 257 5.95 -0.46 -4.61
N ILE A 258 5.63 -0.13 -3.36
CA ILE A 258 6.42 -0.48 -2.18
C ILE A 258 5.63 -1.54 -1.40
N TYR A 259 6.11 -2.76 -1.41
CA TYR A 259 5.48 -3.86 -0.68
C TYR A 259 6.21 -4.10 0.64
N ILE A 260 5.51 -3.96 1.76
CA ILE A 260 6.06 -4.13 3.11
C ILE A 260 5.48 -5.39 3.73
N GLY A 261 6.26 -6.45 3.76
CA GLY A 261 5.96 -7.66 4.53
C GLY A 261 6.39 -7.47 5.98
N CYS A 262 5.46 -7.05 6.83
CA CYS A 262 5.71 -6.76 8.23
C CYS A 262 5.24 -7.92 9.12
N GLY A 263 6.18 -8.76 9.56
CA GLY A 263 5.89 -9.89 10.45
C GLY A 263 5.18 -11.07 9.78
N GLU A 264 5.13 -11.11 8.45
CA GLU A 264 4.54 -12.20 7.69
C GLU A 264 5.45 -13.43 7.64
N ARG A 265 4.91 -14.55 7.18
CA ARG A 265 5.66 -15.80 7.11
C ARG A 265 6.68 -15.75 5.98
N GLY A 266 7.85 -16.35 6.20
CA GLY A 266 8.90 -16.39 5.18
C GLY A 266 8.46 -17.02 3.86
N ASN A 267 7.64 -18.08 3.89
CA ASN A 267 7.12 -18.71 2.68
C ASN A 267 6.15 -17.81 1.89
N GLU A 268 5.37 -16.99 2.56
CA GLU A 268 4.47 -16.01 1.90
C GLU A 268 5.29 -14.92 1.21
N MET A 269 6.32 -14.41 1.88
CA MET A 269 7.24 -13.43 1.29
C MET A 269 8.03 -14.00 0.10
N THR A 270 8.45 -15.27 0.18
CA THR A 270 9.12 -15.94 -0.95
C THR A 270 8.18 -16.06 -2.14
N GLN A 271 6.92 -16.37 -1.90
CA GLN A 271 5.91 -16.45 -2.96
C GLN A 271 5.66 -15.08 -3.62
N VAL A 272 5.56 -14.00 -2.83
CA VAL A 272 5.46 -12.63 -3.36
C VAL A 272 6.64 -12.32 -4.28
N LEU A 273 7.84 -12.63 -3.83
CA LEU A 273 9.06 -12.41 -4.59
C LEU A 273 9.06 -13.19 -5.90
N GLU A 274 8.75 -14.50 -5.84
CA GLU A 274 8.70 -15.35 -7.02
C GLU A 274 7.65 -14.87 -8.03
N ASP A 275 6.47 -14.49 -7.55
CA ASP A 275 5.40 -13.99 -8.40
C ASP A 275 5.82 -12.68 -9.08
N PHE A 276 6.32 -11.71 -8.33
CA PHE A 276 6.70 -10.40 -8.89
C PHE A 276 7.92 -10.47 -9.81
N SER A 277 8.84 -11.40 -9.56
CA SER A 277 10.00 -11.64 -10.43
C SER A 277 9.65 -12.27 -11.78
N LYS A 278 8.50 -12.93 -11.88
CA LYS A 278 8.05 -13.62 -13.10
C LYS A 278 6.94 -12.84 -13.85
N LEU A 279 6.23 -11.97 -13.12
CA LEU A 279 5.13 -11.22 -13.69
C LEU A 279 5.62 -10.10 -14.58
N ILE A 280 4.92 -9.94 -15.71
CA ILE A 280 5.12 -8.81 -16.61
C ILE A 280 4.11 -7.73 -16.24
N ASP A 281 4.59 -6.51 -16.06
CA ASP A 281 3.77 -5.34 -15.86
C ASP A 281 2.97 -5.04 -17.12
N PRO A 282 1.63 -5.04 -17.07
CA PRO A 282 0.81 -4.81 -18.26
C PRO A 282 0.93 -3.42 -18.86
N LYS A 283 1.44 -2.44 -18.09
CA LYS A 283 1.64 -1.07 -18.55
C LYS A 283 2.92 -0.90 -19.38
N SER A 284 4.03 -1.38 -18.84
CA SER A 284 5.35 -1.18 -19.43
C SER A 284 5.80 -2.34 -20.32
N GLY A 285 5.25 -3.54 -20.13
CA GLY A 285 5.72 -4.77 -20.75
C GLY A 285 7.01 -5.32 -20.13
N ASN A 286 7.56 -4.66 -19.11
CA ASN A 286 8.75 -5.06 -18.37
C ASN A 286 8.40 -5.94 -17.16
N LEU A 287 9.39 -6.40 -16.42
CA LEU A 287 9.15 -7.15 -15.19
C LEU A 287 8.47 -6.27 -14.14
N MET A 288 7.57 -6.85 -13.36
CA MET A 288 6.89 -6.16 -12.25
C MET A 288 7.89 -5.63 -11.22
N MET A 289 9.00 -6.32 -11.01
CA MET A 289 10.09 -5.89 -10.13
C MET A 289 10.75 -4.59 -10.58
N ASP A 290 10.71 -4.24 -11.87
CA ASP A 290 11.31 -3.00 -12.39
C ASP A 290 10.60 -1.72 -11.93
N ARG A 291 9.45 -1.86 -11.27
CA ARG A 291 8.73 -0.77 -10.59
C ARG A 291 8.39 -1.08 -9.14
N THR A 292 9.00 -2.10 -8.55
CA THR A 292 8.66 -2.58 -7.21
C THR A 292 9.89 -2.64 -6.31
N THR A 293 9.69 -2.29 -5.05
CA THR A 293 10.64 -2.53 -3.97
C THR A 293 9.94 -3.36 -2.89
N LEU A 294 10.63 -4.39 -2.40
CA LEU A 294 10.13 -5.23 -1.32
C LEU A 294 10.89 -4.92 -0.02
N ILE A 295 10.14 -4.82 1.08
CA ILE A 295 10.69 -4.79 2.43
C ILE A 295 10.19 -6.04 3.13
N ALA A 296 11.09 -6.98 3.41
CA ALA A 296 10.75 -8.26 4.01
C ALA A 296 11.31 -8.33 5.43
N ASN A 297 10.43 -8.08 6.41
CA ASN A 297 10.71 -8.40 7.80
C ASN A 297 9.77 -9.54 8.22
N THR A 298 10.28 -10.76 8.17
CA THR A 298 9.49 -11.96 8.48
C THR A 298 9.28 -12.14 9.99
N SER A 299 8.36 -13.02 10.36
CA SER A 299 7.93 -13.22 11.75
C SER A 299 9.06 -13.72 12.68
N ASN A 300 10.11 -14.33 12.13
CA ASN A 300 11.29 -14.80 12.86
C ASN A 300 12.43 -13.76 12.96
N MET A 301 12.28 -12.61 12.32
CA MET A 301 13.24 -11.51 12.41
C MET A 301 13.00 -10.66 13.68
N PRO A 302 14.00 -9.87 14.14
CA PRO A 302 13.89 -9.07 15.35
C PRO A 302 12.69 -8.12 15.35
N VAL A 303 12.05 -8.00 16.51
CA VAL A 303 10.82 -7.19 16.71
C VAL A 303 11.05 -5.71 16.41
N ALA A 304 12.20 -5.18 16.83
CA ALA A 304 12.54 -3.77 16.59
C ALA A 304 12.67 -3.44 15.11
N ALA A 305 13.28 -4.34 14.33
CA ALA A 305 13.36 -4.19 12.87
C ALA A 305 11.98 -4.28 12.21
N ARG A 306 11.08 -5.10 12.78
CA ARG A 306 9.67 -5.15 12.34
C ARG A 306 8.97 -3.81 12.56
N GLU A 307 9.18 -3.19 13.71
CA GLU A 307 8.64 -1.85 14.00
C GLU A 307 9.17 -0.81 13.03
N ALA A 308 10.47 -0.85 12.69
CA ALA A 308 11.10 0.09 11.78
C ALA A 308 10.66 -0.10 10.31
N SER A 309 10.32 -1.32 9.88
CA SER A 309 10.02 -1.66 8.47
C SER A 309 8.95 -0.78 7.84
N ILE A 310 7.92 -0.42 8.60
CA ILE A 310 6.83 0.45 8.15
C ILE A 310 7.36 1.85 7.80
N TYR A 311 8.22 2.41 8.66
CA TYR A 311 8.81 3.73 8.44
C TYR A 311 9.83 3.74 7.31
N THR A 312 10.61 2.67 7.19
CA THR A 312 11.51 2.47 6.04
C THR A 312 10.71 2.52 4.74
N GLY A 313 9.66 1.71 4.63
CA GLY A 313 8.85 1.64 3.41
C GLY A 313 8.18 2.95 3.05
N VAL A 314 7.58 3.64 4.00
CA VAL A 314 6.91 4.91 3.71
C VAL A 314 7.91 6.02 3.35
N THR A 315 9.12 5.99 3.90
CA THR A 315 10.18 6.95 3.54
C THR A 315 10.67 6.74 2.11
N LEU A 316 10.84 5.49 1.68
CA LEU A 316 11.16 5.18 0.28
C LEU A 316 10.04 5.65 -0.65
N ALA A 317 8.79 5.43 -0.28
CA ALA A 317 7.65 5.87 -1.07
C ALA A 317 7.58 7.40 -1.21
N GLU A 318 7.81 8.14 -0.13
CA GLU A 318 7.86 9.61 -0.15
C GLU A 318 8.99 10.15 -1.03
N TYR A 319 10.12 9.44 -1.09
CA TYR A 319 11.23 9.84 -1.94
C TYR A 319 10.88 9.78 -3.42
N TYR A 320 10.23 8.71 -3.87
CA TYR A 320 9.75 8.61 -5.26
C TYR A 320 8.56 9.53 -5.54
N ARG A 321 7.68 9.77 -4.57
CA ARG A 321 6.66 10.82 -4.68
C ARG A 321 7.29 12.18 -4.99
N ASP A 322 8.39 12.53 -4.33
CA ASP A 322 9.10 13.80 -4.53
C ASP A 322 9.66 13.95 -5.94
N MET A 323 9.85 12.85 -6.67
CA MET A 323 10.20 12.84 -8.10
C MET A 323 9.01 13.05 -9.04
N GLY A 324 7.77 13.05 -8.50
CA GLY A 324 6.53 13.20 -9.27
C GLY A 324 5.83 11.89 -9.62
N TYR A 325 6.17 10.78 -8.96
CA TYR A 325 5.52 9.49 -9.17
C TYR A 325 4.31 9.28 -8.25
N ASP A 326 3.36 8.49 -8.74
CA ASP A 326 2.28 7.92 -7.94
C ASP A 326 2.73 6.59 -7.34
N VAL A 327 2.92 6.57 -6.03
CA VAL A 327 3.42 5.40 -5.30
C VAL A 327 2.29 4.77 -4.50
N ALA A 328 2.17 3.45 -4.58
CA ALA A 328 1.26 2.68 -3.73
C ALA A 328 2.04 1.81 -2.75
N ILE A 329 1.70 1.90 -1.47
CA ILE A 329 2.25 1.06 -0.40
C ILE A 329 1.26 -0.05 -0.09
N MET A 330 1.73 -1.30 -0.13
CA MET A 330 1.03 -2.47 0.38
C MET A 330 1.69 -2.87 1.69
N ALA A 331 1.02 -2.67 2.83
CA ALA A 331 1.55 -3.07 4.14
C ALA A 331 0.84 -4.35 4.63
N ASP A 332 1.55 -5.47 4.65
CA ASP A 332 1.05 -6.77 5.08
C ASP A 332 1.90 -7.30 6.24
N SER A 333 1.45 -7.20 7.50
CA SER A 333 0.22 -6.59 7.95
C SER A 333 0.50 -5.56 9.07
N THR A 334 -0.34 -4.54 9.15
CA THR A 334 -0.25 -3.53 10.22
C THR A 334 -0.58 -4.12 11.60
N SER A 335 -1.32 -5.23 11.67
CA SER A 335 -1.55 -5.97 12.92
C SER A 335 -0.24 -6.52 13.50
N ARG A 336 0.66 -7.03 12.65
CA ARG A 336 1.97 -7.53 13.10
C ARG A 336 2.89 -6.39 13.55
N TRP A 337 2.75 -5.22 12.94
CA TRP A 337 3.39 -4.02 13.43
C TRP A 337 2.87 -3.60 14.81
N ALA A 338 1.56 -3.61 15.01
CA ALA A 338 0.96 -3.34 16.32
C ALA A 338 1.39 -4.36 17.39
N GLU A 339 1.51 -5.65 17.03
CA GLU A 339 2.07 -6.67 17.93
C GLU A 339 3.53 -6.37 18.30
N ALA A 340 4.34 -5.88 17.36
CA ALA A 340 5.70 -5.44 17.65
C ALA A 340 5.72 -4.27 18.65
N LEU A 341 4.85 -3.28 18.47
CA LEU A 341 4.68 -2.18 19.42
C LEU A 341 4.26 -2.69 20.81
N ARG A 342 3.35 -3.66 20.88
CA ARG A 342 2.93 -4.29 22.14
C ARG A 342 4.07 -5.01 22.85
N GLU A 343 4.87 -5.78 22.10
CA GLU A 343 6.02 -6.47 22.67
C GLU A 343 7.07 -5.49 23.20
N LEU A 344 7.39 -4.45 22.43
CA LEU A 344 8.36 -3.44 22.85
C LEU A 344 7.88 -2.68 24.08
N SER A 345 6.61 -2.25 24.12
CA SER A 345 6.05 -1.56 25.30
C SER A 345 6.04 -2.44 26.55
N GLY A 346 5.81 -3.75 26.39
CA GLY A 346 5.91 -4.72 27.47
C GLY A 346 7.35 -4.85 28.01
N ARG A 347 8.35 -4.83 27.14
CA ARG A 347 9.79 -4.84 27.55
C ARG A 347 10.22 -3.53 28.23
N LEU A 348 9.55 -2.43 27.87
CA LEU A 348 9.75 -1.12 28.48
C LEU A 348 8.98 -0.94 29.81
N GLU A 349 8.22 -1.95 30.20
CA GLU A 349 7.35 -1.92 31.41
C GLU A 349 6.37 -0.73 31.40
N GLU A 350 5.92 -0.35 30.19
CA GLU A 350 4.90 0.69 30.02
C GLU A 350 3.53 0.16 30.46
N MET A 351 2.69 1.06 30.99
CA MET A 351 1.34 0.68 31.36
C MET A 351 0.53 0.30 30.13
N PRO A 352 0.01 -0.94 30.05
CA PRO A 352 -0.79 -1.37 28.90
C PRO A 352 -2.16 -0.70 28.89
N ALA A 353 -2.66 -0.42 27.68
CA ALA A 353 -4.03 -0.03 27.44
C ALA A 353 -4.87 -1.26 27.04
N GLU A 354 -5.89 -1.07 26.20
CA GLU A 354 -6.82 -2.11 25.77
C GLU A 354 -6.08 -3.30 25.11
N GLU A 355 -6.42 -4.51 25.50
CA GLU A 355 -5.81 -5.79 25.05
C GLU A 355 -4.27 -5.85 25.14
N GLY A 356 -3.68 -5.08 26.03
CA GLY A 356 -2.22 -5.05 26.23
C GLY A 356 -1.45 -4.22 25.21
N PHE A 357 -2.12 -3.52 24.31
CA PHE A 357 -1.46 -2.58 23.40
C PHE A 357 -1.01 -1.30 24.13
N PRO A 358 0.02 -0.61 23.64
CA PRO A 358 0.43 0.67 24.21
C PRO A 358 -0.63 1.74 23.99
N ALA A 359 -0.76 2.67 24.94
CA ALA A 359 -1.72 3.78 24.86
C ALA A 359 -1.52 4.68 23.61
N TYR A 360 -0.31 4.68 23.04
CA TYR A 360 0.04 5.44 21.84
C TYR A 360 -0.20 4.69 20.52
N LEU A 361 -0.83 3.51 20.52
CA LEU A 361 -1.12 2.76 19.30
C LEU A 361 -1.88 3.60 18.26
N ALA A 362 -2.92 4.31 18.68
CA ALA A 362 -3.70 5.18 17.80
C ALA A 362 -2.83 6.28 17.17
N SER A 363 -1.97 6.93 17.95
CA SER A 363 -1.07 7.98 17.44
C SER A 363 -0.07 7.45 16.42
N LYS A 364 0.45 6.24 16.63
CA LYS A 364 1.38 5.60 15.69
C LYS A 364 0.71 5.24 14.38
N LEU A 365 -0.51 4.67 14.43
CA LEU A 365 -1.31 4.38 13.24
C LEU A 365 -1.67 5.67 12.47
N SER A 366 -2.12 6.70 13.19
CA SER A 366 -2.40 8.01 12.58
C SER A 366 -1.17 8.57 11.86
N ALA A 367 -0.02 8.62 12.53
CA ALA A 367 1.22 9.13 11.97
C ALA A 367 1.67 8.39 10.70
N PHE A 368 1.42 7.08 10.63
CA PHE A 368 1.70 6.29 9.45
C PHE A 368 0.77 6.63 8.29
N TYR A 369 -0.55 6.60 8.52
CA TYR A 369 -1.53 6.87 7.46
C TYR A 369 -1.54 8.34 7.01
N GLU A 370 -1.19 9.28 7.89
CA GLU A 370 -1.06 10.71 7.53
C GLU A 370 0.06 10.99 6.53
N ARG A 371 1.03 10.09 6.37
CA ARG A 371 2.08 10.20 5.34
C ARG A 371 1.57 9.94 3.93
N ALA A 372 0.39 9.36 3.78
CA ALA A 372 -0.31 9.27 2.49
C ALA A 372 -0.85 10.64 2.07
N GLY A 373 -0.91 10.87 0.78
CA GLY A 373 -1.54 12.08 0.23
C GLY A 373 -1.12 12.36 -1.21
N MET A 374 -1.92 13.18 -1.88
CA MET A 374 -1.57 13.81 -3.14
C MET A 374 -0.90 15.14 -2.81
N MET A 375 0.34 15.32 -3.25
CA MET A 375 1.19 16.41 -2.82
C MET A 375 1.73 17.20 -4.01
N GLN A 376 1.85 18.51 -3.81
CA GLN A 376 2.78 19.33 -4.59
C GLN A 376 4.14 19.25 -3.89
N ASN A 377 5.12 18.74 -4.59
CA ASN A 377 6.48 18.57 -4.09
C ASN A 377 7.23 19.91 -4.03
N LEU A 378 8.35 19.96 -3.32
CA LEU A 378 9.16 21.18 -3.19
C LEU A 378 9.69 21.67 -4.53
N ASN A 379 9.90 20.77 -5.50
CA ASN A 379 10.32 21.11 -6.86
C ASN A 379 9.17 21.50 -7.80
N GLY A 380 7.94 21.62 -7.28
CA GLY A 380 6.75 21.99 -8.05
C GLY A 380 6.07 20.85 -8.79
N THR A 381 6.62 19.64 -8.82
CA THR A 381 5.97 18.46 -9.40
C THR A 381 4.82 17.98 -8.50
N GLU A 382 3.91 17.22 -9.05
CA GLU A 382 2.85 16.54 -8.31
C GLU A 382 3.17 15.05 -8.20
N GLY A 383 2.92 14.47 -7.05
CA GLY A 383 3.10 13.06 -6.78
C GLY A 383 2.23 12.60 -5.62
N SER A 384 2.01 11.29 -5.53
CA SER A 384 1.15 10.74 -4.48
C SER A 384 1.76 9.54 -3.78
N VAL A 385 1.36 9.35 -2.52
CA VAL A 385 1.56 8.11 -1.76
C VAL A 385 0.21 7.61 -1.31
N SER A 386 -0.20 6.46 -1.82
CA SER A 386 -1.40 5.75 -1.38
C SER A 386 -0.99 4.61 -0.45
N ILE A 387 -1.70 4.44 0.67
CA ILE A 387 -1.39 3.41 1.66
C ILE A 387 -2.56 2.44 1.77
N ILE A 388 -2.28 1.15 1.53
CA ILE A 388 -3.22 0.05 1.66
C ILE A 388 -2.68 -0.90 2.72
N GLY A 389 -3.27 -0.87 3.92
CA GLY A 389 -2.84 -1.68 5.05
C GLY A 389 -3.72 -2.90 5.26
N ALA A 390 -3.14 -4.10 5.24
CA ALA A 390 -3.83 -5.30 5.69
C ALA A 390 -3.93 -5.31 7.22
N VAL A 391 -5.09 -5.70 7.72
CA VAL A 391 -5.34 -5.90 9.15
C VAL A 391 -5.77 -7.34 9.37
N SER A 392 -5.20 -8.00 10.38
CA SER A 392 -5.43 -9.40 10.68
C SER A 392 -6.11 -9.56 12.04
N PRO A 393 -7.41 -9.19 12.18
CA PRO A 393 -8.11 -9.32 13.45
C PRO A 393 -8.23 -10.78 13.86
N GLN A 394 -7.99 -11.07 15.13
CA GLN A 394 -8.13 -12.43 15.67
C GLN A 394 -9.58 -12.90 15.52
N GLY A 395 -9.76 -14.13 15.05
CA GLY A 395 -11.10 -14.65 14.82
C GLY A 395 -11.90 -13.99 13.69
N GLY A 396 -11.41 -12.89 13.11
CA GLY A 396 -12.13 -12.04 12.16
C GLY A 396 -13.04 -11.02 12.85
N ASP A 397 -12.79 -10.75 14.13
CA ASP A 397 -13.55 -9.77 14.92
C ASP A 397 -13.03 -8.35 14.65
N PHE A 398 -13.82 -7.55 13.96
CA PHE A 398 -13.49 -6.17 13.64
C PHE A 398 -13.62 -5.20 14.84
N SER A 399 -14.03 -5.66 16.01
CA SER A 399 -14.09 -4.84 17.22
C SER A 399 -12.74 -4.72 17.95
N GLU A 400 -11.74 -5.49 17.55
CA GLU A 400 -10.41 -5.48 18.16
C GLU A 400 -9.70 -4.11 18.00
N PRO A 401 -8.77 -3.72 18.92
CA PRO A 401 -8.24 -2.37 18.99
C PRO A 401 -7.52 -1.89 17.72
N VAL A 402 -6.76 -2.77 17.04
CA VAL A 402 -6.01 -2.38 15.84
C VAL A 402 -6.96 -2.02 14.70
N THR A 403 -7.99 -2.86 14.47
CA THR A 403 -9.01 -2.62 13.43
C THR A 403 -9.81 -1.36 13.76
N GLN A 404 -10.25 -1.19 15.01
CA GLN A 404 -11.03 -0.02 15.42
C GLN A 404 -10.24 1.28 15.31
N ASN A 405 -8.97 1.28 15.71
CA ASN A 405 -8.14 2.46 15.53
C ASN A 405 -7.83 2.73 14.05
N THR A 406 -7.57 1.69 13.25
CA THR A 406 -7.34 1.84 11.81
C THR A 406 -8.54 2.47 11.11
N LYS A 407 -9.76 2.06 11.43
CA LYS A 407 -11.00 2.65 10.90
C LYS A 407 -11.10 4.18 11.07
N ARG A 408 -10.47 4.74 12.10
CA ARG A 408 -10.50 6.19 12.35
C ARG A 408 -9.61 6.99 11.40
N PHE A 409 -8.62 6.35 10.80
CA PHE A 409 -7.58 7.03 10.02
C PHE A 409 -7.63 6.70 8.53
N VAL A 410 -8.30 5.60 8.15
CA VAL A 410 -8.48 5.26 6.74
C VAL A 410 -9.84 5.75 6.24
N ARG A 411 -9.88 6.20 4.98
CA ARG A 411 -11.12 6.62 4.33
C ARG A 411 -11.76 5.51 3.49
N CYS A 412 -11.04 4.41 3.23
CA CYS A 412 -11.57 3.19 2.64
C CYS A 412 -11.42 2.01 3.59
N PHE A 413 -12.44 1.19 3.66
CA PHE A 413 -12.45 -0.03 4.46
C PHE A 413 -13.04 -1.17 3.63
N TRP A 414 -12.21 -2.17 3.31
CA TRP A 414 -12.57 -3.31 2.48
C TRP A 414 -12.62 -4.58 3.33
N GLY A 415 -13.72 -4.75 4.06
CA GLY A 415 -13.90 -5.85 5.00
C GLY A 415 -14.02 -7.19 4.29
N LEU A 416 -13.08 -8.10 4.56
CA LEU A 416 -13.10 -9.46 4.02
C LEU A 416 -13.95 -10.37 4.92
N ASP A 417 -14.84 -11.12 4.29
CA ASP A 417 -15.80 -11.99 4.95
C ASP A 417 -15.45 -13.48 4.76
N LYS A 418 -15.48 -14.24 5.87
CA LYS A 418 -15.19 -15.67 5.84
C LYS A 418 -16.24 -16.49 5.08
N SER A 419 -17.51 -16.10 5.16
CA SER A 419 -18.59 -16.83 4.48
C SER A 419 -18.47 -16.73 2.98
N LEU A 420 -18.09 -15.55 2.47
CA LEU A 420 -17.79 -15.34 1.05
C LEU A 420 -16.57 -16.16 0.60
N ALA A 421 -15.51 -16.19 1.41
CA ALA A 421 -14.32 -16.98 1.12
C ALA A 421 -14.64 -18.50 1.09
N TYR A 422 -15.41 -19.00 2.04
CA TYR A 422 -15.86 -20.41 2.05
C TYR A 422 -16.78 -20.74 0.87
N ALA A 423 -17.59 -19.80 0.44
CA ALA A 423 -18.41 -19.92 -0.78
C ALA A 423 -17.59 -19.76 -2.08
N ARG A 424 -16.26 -19.58 -1.98
CA ARG A 424 -15.35 -19.30 -3.11
C ARG A 424 -15.74 -18.07 -3.92
N HIS A 425 -16.38 -17.11 -3.27
CA HIS A 425 -16.65 -15.79 -3.85
C HIS A 425 -15.45 -14.89 -3.58
N PHE A 426 -14.64 -14.63 -4.61
CA PHE A 426 -13.46 -13.77 -4.53
C PHE A 426 -13.60 -12.59 -5.51
N PRO A 427 -13.03 -11.41 -5.13
CA PRO A 427 -12.52 -11.07 -3.80
C PRO A 427 -13.61 -11.17 -2.74
N ALA A 428 -13.24 -11.66 -1.55
CA ALA A 428 -14.20 -11.90 -0.47
C ALA A 428 -14.58 -10.62 0.29
N ILE A 429 -14.62 -9.49 -0.40
CA ILE A 429 -14.96 -8.17 0.14
C ILE A 429 -16.47 -8.09 0.31
N HIS A 430 -16.92 -7.88 1.55
CA HIS A 430 -18.33 -7.82 1.87
C HIS A 430 -18.89 -6.42 1.60
N TRP A 431 -19.85 -6.32 0.68
CA TRP A 431 -20.38 -5.04 0.19
C TRP A 431 -21.21 -4.25 1.20
N LEU A 432 -21.71 -4.87 2.28
CA LEU A 432 -22.47 -4.18 3.33
C LEU A 432 -21.59 -3.67 4.48
N THR A 433 -20.42 -4.26 4.69
CA THR A 433 -19.51 -3.88 5.77
C THR A 433 -18.37 -2.98 5.30
N SER A 434 -18.16 -2.93 4.00
CA SER A 434 -17.15 -2.10 3.35
C SER A 434 -17.69 -0.71 3.02
N TYR A 435 -16.79 0.28 2.99
CA TYR A 435 -17.13 1.64 2.59
C TYR A 435 -15.94 2.37 1.95
N SER A 436 -16.27 3.44 1.25
CA SER A 436 -15.31 4.44 0.77
C SER A 436 -15.88 5.83 0.98
N GLU A 437 -15.12 6.70 1.60
CA GLU A 437 -15.46 8.12 1.78
C GLU A 437 -14.92 8.99 0.62
N TYR A 438 -14.25 8.37 -0.38
CA TYR A 438 -13.71 9.11 -1.52
C TYR A 438 -14.73 9.31 -2.65
N LEU A 439 -15.88 8.65 -2.62
CA LEU A 439 -16.83 8.67 -3.75
C LEU A 439 -17.26 10.10 -4.14
N GLU A 440 -17.53 10.97 -3.17
CA GLU A 440 -17.92 12.35 -3.43
C GLU A 440 -16.78 13.13 -4.10
N ASP A 441 -15.56 13.00 -3.59
CA ASP A 441 -14.36 13.66 -4.10
C ASP A 441 -14.02 13.20 -5.53
N LEU A 442 -14.32 11.92 -5.85
CA LEU A 442 -14.05 11.29 -7.14
C LEU A 442 -15.18 11.45 -8.16
N THR A 443 -16.37 11.87 -7.73
CA THR A 443 -17.55 12.02 -8.62
C THR A 443 -17.29 12.90 -9.85
N PRO A 444 -16.59 14.05 -9.76
CA PRO A 444 -16.26 14.84 -10.95
C PRO A 444 -15.42 14.06 -11.96
N TRP A 445 -14.43 13.30 -11.49
CA TRP A 445 -13.57 12.49 -12.34
C TRP A 445 -14.38 11.40 -13.08
N TYR A 446 -15.23 10.66 -12.38
CA TYR A 446 -16.06 9.63 -13.00
C TYR A 446 -17.02 10.21 -14.04
N ARG A 447 -17.57 11.39 -13.76
CA ARG A 447 -18.48 12.08 -14.69
C ARG A 447 -17.79 12.48 -15.99
N GLU A 448 -16.53 12.92 -15.90
CA GLU A 448 -15.76 13.39 -17.04
C GLU A 448 -15.13 12.24 -17.84
N HIS A 449 -14.57 11.22 -17.14
CA HIS A 449 -13.74 10.19 -17.76
C HIS A 449 -14.48 8.88 -18.04
N VAL A 450 -15.63 8.63 -17.40
CA VAL A 450 -16.39 7.39 -17.57
C VAL A 450 -17.79 7.69 -18.10
N SER A 451 -18.67 8.22 -17.25
CA SER A 451 -20.03 8.59 -17.63
C SER A 451 -20.69 9.48 -16.58
N PRO A 452 -21.54 10.43 -17.00
CA PRO A 452 -22.39 11.19 -16.07
C PRO A 452 -23.33 10.32 -15.22
N LYS A 453 -23.65 9.10 -15.68
CA LYS A 453 -24.54 8.16 -14.99
C LYS A 453 -23.81 7.26 -13.98
N PHE A 454 -22.49 7.19 -14.01
CA PHE A 454 -21.70 6.22 -13.25
C PHE A 454 -22.10 6.12 -11.77
N VAL A 455 -22.15 7.26 -11.08
CA VAL A 455 -22.47 7.30 -9.64
C VAL A 455 -23.94 6.94 -9.37
N ALA A 456 -24.86 7.34 -10.26
CA ALA A 456 -26.27 6.98 -10.13
C ALA A 456 -26.47 5.46 -10.28
N ASP A 457 -25.85 4.87 -11.29
CA ASP A 457 -25.93 3.43 -11.58
C ASP A 457 -25.27 2.63 -10.44
N ARG A 458 -24.12 3.07 -9.96
CA ARG A 458 -23.46 2.50 -8.77
C ARG A 458 -24.37 2.51 -7.55
N ASN A 459 -25.04 3.63 -7.28
CA ASN A 459 -25.96 3.76 -6.15
C ASN A 459 -27.17 2.83 -6.29
N GLN A 460 -27.67 2.63 -7.52
CA GLN A 460 -28.75 1.70 -7.78
C GLN A 460 -28.34 0.25 -7.52
N LEU A 461 -27.12 -0.16 -7.94
CA LEU A 461 -26.57 -1.48 -7.59
C LEU A 461 -26.51 -1.69 -6.08
N MET A 462 -26.00 -0.70 -5.35
CA MET A 462 -25.91 -0.77 -3.89
C MET A 462 -27.28 -0.85 -3.22
N ALA A 463 -28.28 -0.13 -3.75
CA ALA A 463 -29.66 -0.19 -3.25
C ALA A 463 -30.24 -1.60 -3.41
N ILE A 464 -30.03 -2.26 -4.55
CA ILE A 464 -30.47 -3.64 -4.80
C ILE A 464 -29.81 -4.62 -3.81
N LEU A 465 -28.50 -4.50 -3.60
CA LEU A 465 -27.76 -5.36 -2.66
C LEU A 465 -28.21 -5.15 -1.20
N ASN A 466 -28.47 -3.92 -0.80
CA ASN A 466 -29.01 -3.61 0.53
C ASN A 466 -30.42 -4.21 0.71
N GLN A 467 -31.27 -4.08 -0.30
CA GLN A 467 -32.61 -4.62 -0.29
C GLN A 467 -32.58 -6.16 -0.24
N GLU A 468 -31.69 -6.81 -1.00
CA GLU A 468 -31.47 -8.26 -0.93
C GLU A 468 -31.18 -8.72 0.50
N SER A 469 -30.28 -8.02 1.21
CA SER A 469 -29.93 -8.38 2.59
C SER A 469 -31.14 -8.44 3.50
N SER A 470 -31.99 -7.41 3.43
CA SER A 470 -33.22 -7.36 4.23
C SER A 470 -34.21 -8.46 3.84
N LEU A 471 -34.33 -8.75 2.54
CA LEU A 471 -35.20 -9.82 2.04
C LEU A 471 -34.68 -11.20 2.44
N MET A 472 -33.37 -11.42 2.46
CA MET A 472 -32.77 -12.69 2.88
C MET A 472 -33.04 -13.04 4.34
N GLU A 473 -33.20 -12.04 5.23
CA GLU A 473 -33.63 -12.29 6.59
C GLU A 473 -35.07 -12.84 6.64
N ILE A 474 -35.95 -12.29 5.80
CA ILE A 474 -37.33 -12.78 5.67
C ILE A 474 -37.34 -14.19 5.06
N VAL A 475 -36.56 -14.43 3.99
CA VAL A 475 -36.44 -15.75 3.34
C VAL A 475 -35.99 -16.83 4.31
N LYS A 476 -35.04 -16.54 5.20
CA LYS A 476 -34.59 -17.49 6.23
C LYS A 476 -35.70 -17.92 7.19
N LEU A 477 -36.69 -17.05 7.42
CA LEU A 477 -37.77 -17.32 8.37
C LEU A 477 -38.95 -18.03 7.72
N ILE A 478 -39.37 -17.63 6.53
CA ILE A 478 -40.63 -18.07 5.90
C ILE A 478 -40.48 -18.67 4.50
N GLY A 479 -39.28 -18.72 3.96
CA GLY A 479 -39.00 -19.20 2.60
C GLY A 479 -39.19 -18.12 1.52
N SER A 480 -38.62 -18.38 0.33
CA SER A 480 -38.66 -17.45 -0.81
C SER A 480 -40.02 -17.42 -1.53
N ASP A 481 -40.81 -18.50 -1.39
CA ASP A 481 -42.04 -18.67 -2.18
C ASP A 481 -43.14 -17.69 -1.80
N VAL A 482 -43.09 -17.20 -0.56
CA VAL A 482 -44.07 -16.26 0.00
C VAL A 482 -43.84 -14.80 -0.45
N LEU A 483 -42.66 -14.50 -0.99
CA LEU A 483 -42.32 -13.15 -1.41
C LEU A 483 -43.13 -12.72 -2.66
N PRO A 484 -43.55 -11.44 -2.75
CA PRO A 484 -44.05 -10.85 -3.99
C PRO A 484 -43.06 -10.93 -5.15
N ASP A 485 -43.52 -10.93 -6.38
CA ASP A 485 -42.66 -11.09 -7.56
C ASP A 485 -41.64 -9.97 -7.74
N ASP A 486 -41.93 -8.74 -7.36
CA ASP A 486 -40.97 -7.63 -7.36
C ASP A 486 -39.77 -7.90 -6.39
N GLN A 487 -40.06 -8.49 -5.24
CA GLN A 487 -39.02 -8.87 -4.28
C GLN A 487 -38.23 -10.10 -4.75
N LYS A 488 -38.88 -11.09 -5.37
CA LYS A 488 -38.22 -12.22 -6.01
C LYS A 488 -37.29 -11.77 -7.14
N LEU A 489 -37.72 -10.77 -7.94
CA LEU A 489 -36.90 -10.15 -8.97
C LEU A 489 -35.66 -9.49 -8.36
N THR A 490 -35.82 -8.74 -7.26
CA THR A 490 -34.70 -8.12 -6.54
C THR A 490 -33.66 -9.16 -6.11
N LEU A 491 -34.08 -10.30 -5.57
CA LEU A 491 -33.18 -11.40 -5.21
C LEU A 491 -32.44 -11.97 -6.43
N GLU A 492 -33.12 -12.13 -7.56
CA GLU A 492 -32.50 -12.65 -8.79
C GLU A 492 -31.48 -11.68 -9.38
N ILE A 493 -31.81 -10.40 -9.46
CA ILE A 493 -30.89 -9.37 -9.94
C ILE A 493 -29.69 -9.23 -8.99
N ALA A 494 -29.90 -9.28 -7.67
CA ALA A 494 -28.80 -9.28 -6.71
C ALA A 494 -27.88 -10.50 -6.91
N ARG A 495 -28.43 -11.66 -7.26
CA ARG A 495 -27.62 -12.85 -7.65
C ARG A 495 -26.77 -12.55 -8.89
N VAL A 496 -27.35 -11.91 -9.92
CA VAL A 496 -26.62 -11.50 -11.13
C VAL A 496 -25.50 -10.52 -10.78
N ILE A 497 -25.75 -9.54 -9.91
CA ILE A 497 -24.74 -8.58 -9.46
C ILE A 497 -23.61 -9.31 -8.72
N ARG A 498 -23.91 -10.18 -7.78
CA ARG A 498 -22.91 -10.90 -6.99
C ARG A 498 -22.03 -11.81 -7.87
N LEU A 499 -22.65 -12.62 -8.72
CA LEU A 499 -21.92 -13.60 -9.53
C LEU A 499 -21.34 -13.02 -10.82
N GLY A 500 -22.03 -12.07 -11.44
CA GLY A 500 -21.62 -11.49 -12.71
C GLY A 500 -20.70 -10.27 -12.57
N PHE A 501 -20.87 -9.49 -11.51
CA PHE A 501 -20.15 -8.23 -11.33
C PHE A 501 -19.14 -8.26 -10.17
N LEU A 502 -19.57 -8.66 -8.96
CA LEU A 502 -18.73 -8.60 -7.77
C LEU A 502 -17.69 -9.74 -7.72
N GLN A 503 -18.11 -10.94 -8.12
CA GLN A 503 -17.18 -12.07 -8.21
C GLN A 503 -16.24 -11.91 -9.40
N GLN A 504 -14.95 -11.90 -9.14
CA GLN A 504 -13.90 -11.66 -10.14
C GLN A 504 -12.83 -12.76 -10.05
N ASN A 505 -12.48 -13.34 -11.20
CA ASN A 505 -11.51 -14.43 -11.24
C ASN A 505 -10.09 -13.90 -11.53
N ALA A 506 -9.24 -13.95 -10.52
CA ALA A 506 -7.85 -13.49 -10.61
C ALA A 506 -6.98 -14.30 -11.59
N PHE A 507 -7.42 -15.48 -12.02
CA PHE A 507 -6.66 -16.37 -12.92
C PHE A 507 -7.17 -16.37 -14.36
N HIS A 508 -8.24 -15.62 -14.65
CA HIS A 508 -8.79 -15.53 -16.00
C HIS A 508 -8.29 -14.26 -16.70
N ALA A 509 -7.75 -14.39 -17.90
CA ALA A 509 -7.11 -13.28 -18.62
C ALA A 509 -7.99 -12.02 -18.75
N GLU A 510 -9.27 -12.20 -19.09
CA GLU A 510 -10.23 -11.10 -19.31
C GLU A 510 -10.91 -10.60 -18.01
N ASP A 511 -10.72 -11.30 -16.89
CA ASP A 511 -11.40 -11.00 -15.63
C ASP A 511 -10.44 -10.59 -14.50
N THR A 512 -9.15 -10.92 -14.60
CA THR A 512 -8.16 -10.59 -13.55
C THR A 512 -7.95 -9.08 -13.36
N CYS A 513 -8.04 -8.33 -14.46
CA CYS A 513 -7.99 -6.86 -14.48
C CYS A 513 -9.01 -6.35 -15.50
N VAL A 514 -9.98 -5.59 -15.05
CA VAL A 514 -11.08 -5.11 -15.89
C VAL A 514 -10.97 -3.60 -16.07
N PRO A 515 -10.87 -3.09 -17.31
CA PRO A 515 -10.84 -1.65 -17.57
C PRO A 515 -12.11 -0.96 -17.07
N MET A 516 -12.00 0.27 -16.60
CA MET A 516 -13.09 1.05 -16.04
C MET A 516 -14.31 1.16 -16.98
N GLU A 517 -14.05 1.32 -18.27
CA GLU A 517 -15.12 1.39 -19.27
C GLU A 517 -15.91 0.08 -19.37
N LYS A 518 -15.24 -1.08 -19.32
CA LYS A 518 -15.92 -2.38 -19.28
C LYS A 518 -16.71 -2.54 -17.98
N GLN A 519 -16.14 -2.13 -16.85
CA GLN A 519 -16.85 -2.17 -15.57
C GLN A 519 -18.16 -1.37 -15.64
N PHE A 520 -18.12 -0.17 -16.20
CA PHE A 520 -19.32 0.64 -16.37
C PHE A 520 -20.35 0.00 -17.30
N LYS A 521 -19.93 -0.52 -18.47
CA LYS A 521 -20.84 -1.21 -19.41
C LYS A 521 -21.48 -2.46 -18.81
N MET A 522 -20.74 -3.23 -18.00
CA MET A 522 -21.29 -4.36 -17.26
C MET A 522 -22.38 -3.91 -16.28
N MET A 523 -22.13 -2.87 -15.50
CA MET A 523 -23.08 -2.30 -14.56
C MET A 523 -24.34 -1.80 -15.27
N GLU A 524 -24.18 -1.03 -16.34
CA GLU A 524 -25.27 -0.51 -17.17
C GLU A 524 -26.12 -1.65 -17.76
N THR A 525 -25.50 -2.72 -18.24
CA THR A 525 -26.21 -3.88 -18.83
C THR A 525 -27.02 -4.64 -17.78
N ILE A 526 -26.51 -4.81 -16.57
CA ILE A 526 -27.26 -5.44 -15.46
C ILE A 526 -28.46 -4.59 -15.08
N LEU A 527 -28.29 -3.28 -14.98
CA LEU A 527 -29.39 -2.37 -14.66
C LEU A 527 -30.43 -2.30 -15.79
N TYR A 528 -30.00 -2.38 -17.04
CA TYR A 528 -30.92 -2.47 -18.19
C TYR A 528 -31.77 -3.75 -18.14
N LEU A 529 -31.17 -4.90 -17.81
CA LEU A 529 -31.92 -6.13 -17.56
C LEU A 529 -32.95 -5.95 -16.44
N TYR A 530 -32.53 -5.32 -15.33
CA TYR A 530 -33.42 -5.05 -14.20
C TYR A 530 -34.62 -4.21 -14.58
N GLU A 531 -34.41 -3.11 -15.32
CA GLU A 531 -35.49 -2.24 -15.79
C GLU A 531 -36.49 -2.98 -16.68
N LYS A 532 -36.01 -3.78 -17.63
CA LYS A 532 -36.86 -4.58 -18.50
C LYS A 532 -37.67 -5.65 -17.73
N CYS A 533 -37.02 -6.40 -16.84
CA CYS A 533 -37.71 -7.35 -15.98
C CYS A 533 -38.75 -6.69 -15.07
N ARG A 534 -38.44 -5.53 -14.49
CA ARG A 534 -39.37 -4.76 -13.67
C ARG A 534 -40.59 -4.27 -14.46
N ALA A 535 -40.38 -3.89 -15.72
CA ALA A 535 -41.50 -3.53 -16.60
C ALA A 535 -42.45 -4.70 -16.87
N LEU A 536 -41.90 -5.94 -16.99
CA LEU A 536 -42.70 -7.17 -17.13
C LEU A 536 -43.48 -7.48 -15.84
N ILE A 537 -42.82 -7.41 -14.67
CA ILE A 537 -43.48 -7.62 -13.37
C ILE A 537 -44.63 -6.63 -13.15
N ASN A 538 -44.45 -5.36 -13.51
CA ASN A 538 -45.50 -4.33 -13.42
C ASN A 538 -46.71 -4.64 -14.32
N ARG A 539 -46.59 -5.53 -15.30
CA ARG A 539 -47.66 -6.07 -16.14
C ARG A 539 -48.19 -7.42 -15.63
N VAL A 540 -47.94 -7.73 -14.37
CA VAL A 540 -48.42 -8.95 -13.68
C VAL A 540 -47.82 -10.24 -14.25
N MET A 541 -46.62 -10.19 -14.87
CA MET A 541 -45.89 -11.39 -15.27
C MET A 541 -45.10 -11.92 -14.07
N PRO A 542 -45.31 -13.18 -13.63
CA PRO A 542 -44.57 -13.72 -12.49
C PRO A 542 -43.08 -13.99 -12.83
N VAL A 543 -42.21 -13.89 -11.84
CA VAL A 543 -40.77 -14.12 -12.00
C VAL A 543 -40.42 -15.53 -12.53
N SER A 544 -41.26 -16.54 -12.25
CA SER A 544 -41.09 -17.87 -12.80
C SER A 544 -41.04 -17.90 -14.33
N ILE A 545 -41.90 -17.12 -14.99
CA ILE A 545 -41.93 -17.00 -16.47
C ILE A 545 -40.61 -16.36 -16.98
N LEU A 546 -40.04 -15.40 -16.25
CA LEU A 546 -38.78 -14.77 -16.63
C LEU A 546 -37.61 -15.75 -16.62
N LYS A 547 -37.72 -16.82 -15.85
CA LYS A 547 -36.69 -17.86 -15.70
C LYS A 547 -36.93 -19.10 -16.58
N GLU A 548 -38.17 -19.41 -16.91
CA GLU A 548 -38.55 -20.58 -17.69
C GLU A 548 -38.22 -20.38 -19.18
N GLY A 549 -37.52 -21.34 -19.76
CA GLY A 549 -37.22 -21.38 -21.19
C GLY A 549 -36.20 -20.31 -21.68
N ASN A 550 -35.62 -19.53 -20.79
CA ASN A 550 -34.64 -18.51 -21.14
C ASN A 550 -33.47 -18.48 -20.16
N ASN A 551 -32.27 -18.30 -20.67
CA ASN A 551 -31.03 -18.26 -19.89
C ASN A 551 -30.43 -16.83 -19.81
N ILE A 552 -31.25 -15.80 -19.99
CA ILE A 552 -30.75 -14.42 -20.07
C ILE A 552 -29.95 -14.02 -18.82
N PHE A 553 -30.39 -14.41 -17.61
CA PHE A 553 -29.68 -14.13 -16.37
C PHE A 553 -28.28 -14.75 -16.35
N GLU A 554 -28.16 -16.04 -16.75
CA GLU A 554 -26.87 -16.75 -16.83
C GLU A 554 -25.99 -16.14 -17.93
N LYS A 555 -26.57 -15.73 -19.05
CA LYS A 555 -25.86 -15.04 -20.12
C LYS A 555 -25.27 -13.72 -19.66
N ILE A 556 -25.98 -12.95 -18.85
CA ILE A 556 -25.48 -11.70 -18.29
C ILE A 556 -24.40 -11.95 -17.22
N ILE A 557 -24.52 -13.03 -16.42
CA ILE A 557 -23.47 -13.42 -15.48
C ILE A 557 -22.17 -13.79 -16.21
N SER A 558 -22.25 -14.40 -17.39
CA SER A 558 -21.08 -14.85 -18.16
C SER A 558 -20.36 -13.72 -18.92
N ILE A 559 -20.96 -12.53 -19.05
CA ILE A 559 -20.36 -11.38 -19.77
C ILE A 559 -18.90 -11.13 -19.36
N LYS A 560 -18.58 -11.27 -18.08
CA LYS A 560 -17.24 -11.06 -17.55
C LYS A 560 -16.15 -11.87 -18.26
N TYR A 561 -16.52 -13.05 -18.81
CA TYR A 561 -15.64 -13.94 -19.57
C TYR A 561 -15.81 -13.80 -21.08
N ASP A 562 -17.06 -13.64 -21.53
CA ASP A 562 -17.43 -13.70 -22.95
C ASP A 562 -17.06 -12.43 -23.72
N VAL A 563 -17.00 -11.30 -23.04
CA VAL A 563 -16.60 -10.03 -23.64
C VAL A 563 -15.15 -9.73 -23.28
N ALA A 564 -14.30 -9.72 -24.30
CA ALA A 564 -12.89 -9.35 -24.14
C ALA A 564 -12.77 -7.85 -23.77
N ASN A 565 -11.72 -7.50 -23.03
CA ASN A 565 -11.48 -6.13 -22.54
C ASN A 565 -11.35 -5.09 -23.65
N ASN A 566 -11.03 -5.51 -24.88
CA ASN A 566 -10.90 -4.68 -26.08
C ASN A 566 -12.09 -4.79 -27.07
N GLN A 567 -13.18 -5.47 -26.71
CA GLN A 567 -14.33 -5.72 -27.60
C GLN A 567 -15.65 -5.21 -26.96
N LEU A 568 -15.62 -3.96 -26.49
CA LEU A 568 -16.73 -3.37 -25.74
C LEU A 568 -18.00 -3.14 -26.57
N GLU A 569 -17.90 -3.15 -27.89
CA GLU A 569 -19.05 -3.10 -28.81
C GLU A 569 -19.98 -4.30 -28.67
N LYS A 570 -19.49 -5.43 -28.16
CA LYS A 570 -20.32 -6.61 -27.91
C LYS A 570 -21.42 -6.37 -26.85
N PHE A 571 -21.28 -5.38 -26.00
CA PHE A 571 -22.34 -5.04 -25.04
C PHE A 571 -23.64 -4.61 -25.71
N ASP A 572 -23.60 -4.03 -26.90
CA ASP A 572 -24.80 -3.68 -27.66
C ASP A 572 -25.59 -4.92 -28.07
N GLN A 573 -24.91 -6.04 -28.37
CA GLN A 573 -25.56 -7.31 -28.66
C GLN A 573 -26.30 -7.85 -27.41
N TYR A 574 -25.69 -7.74 -26.23
CA TYR A 574 -26.35 -8.16 -24.98
C TYR A 574 -27.59 -7.30 -24.66
N LYS A 575 -27.57 -6.01 -24.98
CA LYS A 575 -28.77 -5.15 -24.86
C LYS A 575 -29.86 -5.59 -25.84
N GLN A 576 -29.51 -5.92 -27.09
CA GLN A 576 -30.45 -6.48 -28.07
C GLN A 576 -31.03 -7.82 -27.63
N ASP A 577 -30.23 -8.69 -27.03
CA ASP A 577 -30.69 -9.96 -26.47
C ASP A 577 -31.71 -9.75 -25.33
N ILE A 578 -31.48 -8.75 -24.50
CA ILE A 578 -32.42 -8.34 -23.42
C ILE A 578 -33.72 -7.79 -24.04
N ASP A 579 -33.65 -7.00 -25.10
CA ASP A 579 -34.85 -6.51 -25.81
C ASP A 579 -35.63 -7.66 -26.45
N THR A 580 -34.93 -8.59 -27.11
CA THR A 580 -35.56 -9.77 -27.69
C THR A 580 -36.25 -10.63 -26.61
N PHE A 581 -35.58 -10.85 -25.49
CA PHE A 581 -36.13 -11.51 -24.32
C PHE A 581 -37.44 -10.83 -23.84
N TYR A 582 -37.41 -9.50 -23.71
CA TYR A 582 -38.58 -8.72 -23.31
C TYR A 582 -39.73 -8.88 -24.29
N ASP A 583 -39.46 -8.74 -25.59
CA ASP A 583 -40.45 -8.82 -26.64
C ASP A 583 -41.07 -10.22 -26.77
N ASP A 584 -40.29 -11.29 -26.57
CA ASP A 584 -40.76 -12.68 -26.63
C ASP A 584 -41.71 -13.03 -25.47
N ILE A 585 -41.48 -12.49 -24.29
CA ILE A 585 -42.38 -12.66 -23.14
C ILE A 585 -43.66 -11.83 -23.32
N MET A 586 -43.58 -10.72 -24.07
CA MET A 586 -44.73 -9.85 -24.33
C MET A 586 -45.66 -10.37 -25.43
N LYS A 587 -45.21 -11.32 -26.27
CA LYS A 587 -46.04 -12.00 -27.27
C LYS A 587 -46.96 -13.04 -26.63
#